data_052b2f3e7ba4796093035c2c86b695fd
#
_entry.id   052b2f3e7ba4796093035c2c86b695fd
#
_cell.length_a   1.000
_cell.length_b   1.000
_cell.length_c   1.000
_cell.angle_alpha   90.00
_cell.angle_beta   90.00
_cell.angle_gamma   90.00
#
_symmetry.space_group_name_H-M   'P 1'
#
loop_
_entity.id
_entity.type
_entity.pdbx_description
1 polymer ?
#
loop_
_entity_poly.entity_id
_entity_poly.type
_entity_poly.pdbx_seq_one_letter_code
_entity_poly.pdbx_strand_id
1 'polypeptide(L)'
;MKPQRSGPLRHGVRGTVALNSEVCDDYPQVVEDAVALGWELMGHNQSNALYLHLMSAEEERRVVLATCERIEKATGRRPRGWLSSGLQESWHTLDYLVEAGPTYVADWINDDQPYLMNVGGQRLCSIPYSVEINDLPQILRAGRSSDEFERMIRRQFDTLYREGAKSGRVMAICLHPFIIGVPHRIGAFDSALAYIVRQEGVWPATGSEIIEHYLASGATF
;
A
#
# COMPACT_ATOMS: atom_id res chain seq x y z
N MET A 1 -32.66 5.78 -1.71
CA MET A 1 -31.56 6.73 -1.88
C MET A 1 -30.28 5.92 -1.98
N LYS A 2 -29.50 5.97 -3.07
CA LYS A 2 -28.22 5.25 -3.13
C LYS A 2 -27.29 5.89 -2.10
N PRO A 3 -26.55 5.12 -1.28
CA PRO A 3 -25.59 5.69 -0.37
C PRO A 3 -24.59 6.57 -1.13
N GLN A 4 -24.38 7.78 -0.65
CA GLN A 4 -23.35 8.66 -1.24
C GLN A 4 -22.00 7.97 -1.03
N ARG A 5 -21.31 7.68 -2.13
CA ARG A 5 -19.94 7.14 -2.07
C ARG A 5 -19.05 8.19 -1.41
N SER A 6 -18.26 7.79 -0.44
CA SER A 6 -17.30 8.66 0.27
C SER A 6 -15.87 8.20 0.00
N GLY A 7 -14.92 9.09 0.21
CA GLY A 7 -13.50 8.80 0.08
C GLY A 7 -13.06 8.42 -1.36
N PRO A 8 -12.11 7.47 -1.51
CA PRO A 8 -11.50 7.12 -2.79
C PRO A 8 -12.49 6.83 -3.91
N LEU A 9 -13.57 6.11 -3.62
CA LEU A 9 -14.60 5.75 -4.59
C LEU A 9 -15.33 6.95 -5.21
N ARG A 10 -15.48 8.05 -4.45
CA ARG A 10 -16.10 9.28 -4.96
C ARG A 10 -15.23 9.93 -6.03
N HIS A 11 -13.93 9.79 -5.92
CA HIS A 11 -12.93 10.38 -6.81
C HIS A 11 -12.43 9.41 -7.89
N GLY A 12 -12.98 8.20 -7.98
CA GLY A 12 -12.54 7.20 -8.94
C GLY A 12 -11.15 6.60 -8.63
N VAL A 13 -10.65 6.81 -7.41
CA VAL A 13 -9.35 6.29 -6.98
C VAL A 13 -9.52 4.85 -6.48
N ARG A 14 -8.68 3.95 -6.96
CA ARG A 14 -8.56 2.58 -6.47
C ARG A 14 -7.46 2.51 -5.42
N GLY A 15 -7.68 1.73 -4.39
CA GLY A 15 -6.68 1.49 -3.34
C GLY A 15 -5.84 0.25 -3.61
N THR A 16 -4.64 0.23 -3.02
CA THR A 16 -3.88 -0.98 -2.76
C THR A 16 -4.04 -1.33 -1.29
N VAL A 17 -4.70 -2.43 -1.01
CA VAL A 17 -5.03 -2.84 0.35
C VAL A 17 -3.94 -3.75 0.89
N ALA A 18 -3.29 -3.33 1.96
CA ALA A 18 -2.41 -4.20 2.75
C ALA A 18 -3.30 -5.16 3.57
N LEU A 19 -3.48 -6.38 3.06
CA LEU A 19 -4.45 -7.34 3.56
C LEU A 19 -3.81 -8.36 4.48
N ASN A 20 -4.19 -8.34 5.76
CA ASN A 20 -3.92 -9.47 6.63
C ASN A 20 -4.74 -10.68 6.15
N SER A 21 -4.10 -11.82 5.91
CA SER A 21 -4.77 -12.95 5.26
C SER A 21 -5.87 -13.58 6.10
N GLU A 22 -5.89 -13.39 7.42
CA GLU A 22 -6.98 -13.84 8.29
C GLU A 22 -8.30 -13.15 7.98
N VAL A 23 -8.27 -11.92 7.44
CA VAL A 23 -9.48 -11.19 6.99
C VAL A 23 -10.22 -11.94 5.88
N CYS A 24 -9.52 -12.78 5.09
CA CYS A 24 -10.15 -13.59 4.05
C CYS A 24 -11.17 -14.59 4.63
N ASP A 25 -10.90 -15.11 5.83
CA ASP A 25 -11.76 -16.08 6.49
C ASP A 25 -12.77 -15.39 7.43
N ASP A 26 -12.32 -14.36 8.17
CA ASP A 26 -13.12 -13.69 9.18
C ASP A 26 -14.12 -12.68 8.59
N TYR A 27 -13.74 -12.03 7.47
CA TYR A 27 -14.53 -10.98 6.83
C TYR A 27 -14.53 -11.10 5.30
N PRO A 28 -14.96 -12.24 4.72
CA PRO A 28 -14.88 -12.50 3.28
C PRO A 28 -15.57 -11.44 2.43
N GLN A 29 -16.67 -10.87 2.91
CA GLN A 29 -17.40 -9.80 2.20
C GLN A 29 -16.54 -8.56 1.96
N VAL A 30 -15.66 -8.20 2.88
CA VAL A 30 -14.73 -7.05 2.71
C VAL A 30 -13.76 -7.31 1.56
N VAL A 31 -13.27 -8.54 1.44
CA VAL A 31 -12.38 -8.98 0.37
C VAL A 31 -13.11 -8.99 -0.97
N GLU A 32 -14.32 -9.55 -1.03
CA GLU A 32 -15.18 -9.58 -2.22
C GLU A 32 -15.51 -8.16 -2.71
N ASP A 33 -15.86 -7.25 -1.81
CA ASP A 33 -16.15 -5.86 -2.14
C ASP A 33 -14.93 -5.14 -2.72
N ALA A 34 -13.75 -5.34 -2.14
CA ALA A 34 -12.50 -4.76 -2.65
C ALA A 34 -12.18 -5.28 -4.06
N VAL A 35 -12.32 -6.59 -4.29
CA VAL A 35 -12.14 -7.21 -5.62
C VAL A 35 -13.16 -6.65 -6.62
N ALA A 36 -14.43 -6.55 -6.24
CA ALA A 36 -15.50 -6.02 -7.10
C ALA A 36 -15.28 -4.53 -7.47
N LEU A 37 -14.63 -3.78 -6.60
CA LEU A 37 -14.24 -2.38 -6.84
C LEU A 37 -12.96 -2.24 -7.67
N GLY A 38 -12.30 -3.35 -8.04
CA GLY A 38 -11.04 -3.35 -8.76
C GLY A 38 -9.85 -2.85 -7.95
N TRP A 39 -9.92 -2.94 -6.61
CA TRP A 39 -8.81 -2.63 -5.74
C TRP A 39 -7.78 -3.75 -5.75
N GLU A 40 -6.52 -3.39 -5.58
CA GLU A 40 -5.46 -4.37 -5.43
C GLU A 40 -5.39 -4.86 -3.99
N LEU A 41 -5.12 -6.16 -3.82
CA LEU A 41 -4.88 -6.77 -2.53
C LEU A 41 -3.43 -7.23 -2.48
N MET A 42 -2.60 -6.62 -1.62
CA MET A 42 -1.23 -7.04 -1.35
C MET A 42 -1.15 -7.77 -0.01
N GLY A 43 -0.17 -8.67 0.14
CA GLY A 43 0.02 -9.41 1.38
C GLY A 43 0.49 -8.52 2.52
N HIS A 44 -0.03 -8.77 3.74
CA HIS A 44 0.33 -8.03 4.95
C HIS A 44 0.37 -8.95 6.18
N ASN A 45 1.17 -10.00 6.12
CA ASN A 45 1.18 -11.08 7.10
C ASN A 45 -0.19 -11.75 7.30
N GLN A 46 -0.31 -12.66 8.22
CA GLN A 46 -1.58 -13.26 8.61
C GLN A 46 -2.40 -12.28 9.45
N SER A 47 -1.75 -11.60 10.40
CA SER A 47 -2.34 -10.55 11.23
C SER A 47 -1.29 -9.51 11.64
N ASN A 48 -1.74 -8.34 12.10
CA ASN A 48 -0.86 -7.27 12.59
C ASN A 48 -0.20 -7.57 13.94
N ALA A 49 -0.56 -8.67 14.59
CA ALA A 49 0.08 -9.14 15.82
C ALA A 49 1.36 -9.95 15.55
N LEU A 50 1.61 -10.32 14.30
CA LEU A 50 2.75 -11.14 13.89
C LEU A 50 3.83 -10.28 13.24
N TYR A 51 5.03 -10.28 13.82
CA TYR A 51 6.19 -9.55 13.32
C TYR A 51 7.23 -10.54 12.80
N LEU A 52 7.57 -10.45 11.52
CA LEU A 52 8.45 -11.39 10.81
C LEU A 52 9.82 -11.51 11.47
N HIS A 53 10.44 -10.39 11.84
CA HIS A 53 11.76 -10.35 12.46
C HIS A 53 11.86 -11.02 13.84
N LEU A 54 10.73 -11.36 14.48
CA LEU A 54 10.69 -12.07 15.77
C LEU A 54 10.49 -13.58 15.61
N MET A 55 10.31 -14.07 14.38
CA MET A 55 10.09 -15.47 14.07
C MET A 55 11.40 -16.22 13.79
N SER A 56 11.40 -17.53 13.93
CA SER A 56 12.41 -18.36 13.30
C SER A 56 12.29 -18.28 11.76
N ALA A 57 13.37 -18.51 11.04
CA ALA A 57 13.39 -18.51 9.58
C ALA A 57 12.31 -19.41 8.96
N GLU A 58 12.09 -20.59 9.56
CA GLU A 58 11.07 -21.54 9.09
C GLU A 58 9.64 -21.04 9.32
N GLU A 59 9.39 -20.43 10.48
CA GLU A 59 8.08 -19.84 10.79
C GLU A 59 7.76 -18.65 9.88
N GLU A 60 8.73 -17.76 9.69
CA GLU A 60 8.60 -16.62 8.80
C GLU A 60 8.27 -17.06 7.37
N ARG A 61 9.06 -18.00 6.82
CA ARG A 61 8.80 -18.55 5.49
C ARG A 61 7.38 -19.10 5.38
N ARG A 62 6.95 -19.89 6.36
CA ARG A 62 5.58 -20.44 6.40
C ARG A 62 4.52 -19.34 6.43
N VAL A 63 4.71 -18.28 7.22
CA VAL A 63 3.77 -17.15 7.31
C VAL A 63 3.66 -16.42 5.98
N VAL A 64 4.78 -16.13 5.33
CA VAL A 64 4.80 -15.43 4.03
C VAL A 64 4.08 -16.25 2.96
N LEU A 65 4.44 -17.53 2.81
CA LEU A 65 3.82 -18.42 1.82
C LEU A 65 2.32 -18.59 2.07
N ALA A 66 1.94 -18.91 3.32
CA ALA A 66 0.54 -19.12 3.69
C ALA A 66 -0.32 -17.86 3.52
N THR A 67 0.24 -16.67 3.75
CA THR A 67 -0.44 -15.40 3.50
C THR A 67 -0.80 -15.26 2.02
N CYS A 68 0.17 -15.48 1.14
CA CYS A 68 -0.05 -15.38 -0.32
C CYS A 68 -1.04 -16.43 -0.81
N GLU A 69 -0.92 -17.67 -0.36
CA GLU A 69 -1.82 -18.78 -0.73
C GLU A 69 -3.26 -18.52 -0.27
N ARG A 70 -3.46 -18.01 0.94
CA ARG A 70 -4.79 -17.73 1.47
C ARG A 70 -5.48 -16.60 0.70
N ILE A 71 -4.75 -15.53 0.37
CA ILE A 71 -5.29 -14.44 -0.46
C ILE A 71 -5.62 -14.95 -1.86
N GLU A 72 -4.74 -15.75 -2.48
CA GLU A 72 -4.98 -16.36 -3.78
C GLU A 72 -6.23 -17.24 -3.78
N LYS A 73 -6.39 -18.08 -2.77
CA LYS A 73 -7.58 -18.94 -2.61
C LYS A 73 -8.87 -18.12 -2.48
N ALA A 74 -8.84 -17.01 -1.74
CA ALA A 74 -10.02 -16.18 -1.52
C ALA A 74 -10.39 -15.32 -2.73
N THR A 75 -9.42 -14.93 -3.56
CA THR A 75 -9.62 -13.94 -4.63
C THR A 75 -9.44 -14.49 -6.04
N GLY A 76 -8.88 -15.71 -6.17
CA GLY A 76 -8.45 -16.28 -7.45
C GLY A 76 -7.18 -15.61 -8.03
N ARG A 77 -6.51 -14.73 -7.28
CA ARG A 77 -5.32 -14.01 -7.73
C ARG A 77 -4.27 -13.99 -6.63
N ARG A 78 -3.05 -14.40 -6.97
CA ARG A 78 -1.91 -14.29 -6.06
C ARG A 78 -1.53 -12.82 -5.85
N PRO A 79 -1.28 -12.37 -4.61
CA PRO A 79 -0.87 -10.99 -4.35
C PRO A 79 0.48 -10.71 -5.03
N ARG A 80 0.56 -9.58 -5.72
CA ARG A 80 1.79 -9.12 -6.40
C ARG A 80 2.63 -8.22 -5.53
N GLY A 81 2.02 -7.60 -4.54
CA GLY A 81 2.68 -6.73 -3.57
C GLY A 81 2.74 -7.32 -2.18
N TRP A 82 3.67 -6.79 -1.40
CA TRP A 82 3.83 -7.11 0.00
C TRP A 82 4.12 -5.85 0.82
N LEU A 83 3.56 -5.81 2.02
CA LEU A 83 3.89 -4.86 3.08
C LEU A 83 4.00 -5.64 4.40
N SER A 84 5.16 -5.66 5.02
CA SER A 84 5.34 -6.32 6.31
C SER A 84 4.66 -5.55 7.43
N SER A 85 4.08 -6.25 8.41
CA SER A 85 3.46 -5.60 9.57
C SER A 85 4.49 -4.73 10.30
N GLY A 86 4.17 -3.45 10.42
CA GLY A 86 5.06 -2.45 11.03
C GLY A 86 6.33 -2.14 10.23
N LEU A 87 6.40 -2.46 8.95
CA LEU A 87 7.58 -2.33 8.06
C LEU A 87 8.78 -3.12 8.58
N GLN A 88 8.54 -4.25 9.24
CA GLN A 88 9.59 -4.99 9.92
C GLN A 88 9.87 -6.30 9.20
N GLU A 89 11.04 -6.37 8.61
CA GLU A 89 11.59 -7.52 7.90
C GLU A 89 12.67 -8.22 8.74
N SER A 90 12.93 -9.48 8.44
CA SER A 90 14.17 -10.19 8.78
C SER A 90 15.17 -10.12 7.61
N TRP A 91 16.33 -10.71 7.79
CA TRP A 91 17.30 -10.88 6.70
C TRP A 91 16.85 -11.84 5.60
N HIS A 92 15.79 -12.60 5.81
CA HIS A 92 15.27 -13.62 4.90
C HIS A 92 13.96 -13.22 4.22
N THR A 93 13.29 -12.15 4.68
CA THR A 93 11.96 -11.78 4.21
C THR A 93 11.93 -11.65 2.68
N LEU A 94 12.89 -10.95 2.09
CA LEU A 94 12.91 -10.73 0.64
C LEU A 94 13.07 -12.04 -0.14
N ASP A 95 13.89 -12.99 0.35
CA ASP A 95 14.04 -14.31 -0.28
C ASP A 95 12.71 -15.07 -0.28
N TYR A 96 11.98 -15.04 0.84
CA TYR A 96 10.67 -15.67 0.94
C TYR A 96 9.59 -14.99 0.10
N LEU A 97 9.67 -13.68 -0.08
CA LEU A 97 8.77 -12.94 -0.97
C LEU A 97 8.97 -13.36 -2.42
N VAL A 98 10.21 -13.47 -2.87
CA VAL A 98 10.52 -13.93 -4.23
C VAL A 98 10.04 -15.37 -4.42
N GLU A 99 10.21 -16.25 -3.45
CA GLU A 99 9.67 -17.61 -3.46
C GLU A 99 8.14 -17.63 -3.49
N ALA A 100 7.50 -16.77 -2.69
CA ALA A 100 6.04 -16.71 -2.55
C ALA A 100 5.34 -16.08 -3.77
N GLY A 101 6.04 -15.29 -4.60
CA GLY A 101 5.54 -14.74 -5.85
C GLY A 101 5.25 -13.24 -5.90
N PRO A 102 5.26 -12.44 -4.82
CA PRO A 102 5.23 -10.99 -4.91
C PRO A 102 6.33 -10.45 -5.84
N THR A 103 5.99 -9.42 -6.59
CA THR A 103 6.91 -8.74 -7.53
C THR A 103 7.39 -7.40 -7.01
N TYR A 104 6.76 -6.90 -5.94
CA TYR A 104 7.18 -5.69 -5.25
C TYR A 104 6.94 -5.76 -3.75
N VAL A 105 7.71 -4.96 -3.01
CA VAL A 105 7.61 -4.75 -1.56
C VAL A 105 7.51 -3.25 -1.26
N ALA A 106 6.74 -2.89 -0.23
CA ALA A 106 6.49 -1.51 0.18
C ALA A 106 7.07 -1.18 1.57
N ASP A 107 8.03 -1.96 2.07
CA ASP A 107 8.57 -1.81 3.42
C ASP A 107 9.62 -0.70 3.55
N TRP A 108 10.15 -0.22 2.45
CA TRP A 108 11.29 0.69 2.42
C TRP A 108 10.85 2.11 2.08
N ILE A 109 11.21 3.07 2.95
CA ILE A 109 10.77 4.48 2.90
C ILE A 109 11.89 5.40 2.43
N ASN A 110 12.72 4.96 1.53
CA ASN A 110 14.00 5.60 1.18
C ASN A 110 14.01 6.35 -0.16
N ASP A 111 12.96 6.27 -0.97
CA ASP A 111 12.88 6.94 -2.26
C ASP A 111 11.44 7.34 -2.62
N ASP A 112 11.27 8.28 -3.55
CA ASP A 112 10.01 8.69 -4.17
C ASP A 112 9.80 8.02 -5.55
N GLN A 113 10.70 7.13 -5.96
CA GLN A 113 10.62 6.35 -7.19
C GLN A 113 10.78 4.86 -6.90
N PRO A 114 10.12 3.99 -7.67
CA PRO A 114 10.39 2.56 -7.59
C PRO A 114 11.83 2.25 -8.02
N TYR A 115 12.39 1.19 -7.48
CA TYR A 115 13.68 0.68 -7.93
C TYR A 115 13.75 -0.84 -7.87
N LEU A 116 14.65 -1.42 -8.66
CA LEU A 116 14.90 -2.85 -8.69
C LEU A 116 15.90 -3.26 -7.61
N MET A 117 15.59 -4.37 -6.96
CA MET A 117 16.48 -5.06 -6.05
C MET A 117 16.84 -6.43 -6.61
N ASN A 118 18.09 -6.85 -6.38
CA ASN A 118 18.56 -8.19 -6.69
C ASN A 118 18.47 -9.06 -5.44
N VAL A 119 17.57 -10.01 -5.44
CA VAL A 119 17.35 -10.94 -4.32
C VAL A 119 17.70 -12.34 -4.80
N GLY A 120 18.90 -12.83 -4.46
CA GLY A 120 19.35 -14.16 -4.87
C GLY A 120 19.37 -14.39 -6.40
N GLY A 121 19.61 -13.36 -7.20
CA GLY A 121 19.56 -13.41 -8.66
C GLY A 121 18.18 -13.20 -9.27
N GLN A 122 17.15 -13.05 -8.45
CA GLN A 122 15.79 -12.75 -8.89
C GLN A 122 15.47 -11.26 -8.68
N ARG A 123 14.47 -10.76 -9.43
CA ARG A 123 14.06 -9.35 -9.39
C ARG A 123 12.90 -9.15 -8.42
N LEU A 124 13.04 -8.20 -7.51
CA LEU A 124 11.99 -7.67 -6.68
C LEU A 124 12.03 -6.14 -6.77
N CYS A 125 10.90 -5.48 -6.89
CA CYS A 125 10.85 -4.02 -6.88
C CYS A 125 10.57 -3.49 -5.48
N SER A 126 11.24 -2.42 -5.07
CA SER A 126 10.75 -1.57 -3.99
C SER A 126 9.80 -0.52 -4.58
N ILE A 127 8.65 -0.31 -3.94
CA ILE A 127 7.71 0.77 -4.27
C ILE A 127 7.74 1.80 -3.14
N PRO A 128 7.69 3.11 -3.45
CA PRO A 128 7.63 4.13 -2.41
C PRO A 128 6.48 3.94 -1.43
N TYR A 129 6.79 4.06 -0.15
CA TYR A 129 5.84 4.07 0.97
C TYR A 129 6.12 5.31 1.84
N SER A 130 5.17 5.75 2.66
CA SER A 130 5.35 6.93 3.50
C SER A 130 4.93 6.67 4.94
N VAL A 131 5.81 7.03 5.87
CA VAL A 131 5.50 7.16 7.30
C VAL A 131 5.05 8.59 7.63
N GLU A 132 5.48 9.57 6.83
CA GLU A 132 5.18 10.98 7.01
C GLU A 132 3.71 11.30 6.75
N ILE A 133 3.11 10.71 5.72
CA ILE A 133 1.68 10.83 5.42
C ILE A 133 0.94 9.51 5.66
N ASN A 134 1.13 8.98 6.85
CA ASN A 134 0.46 7.81 7.40
C ASN A 134 -0.38 8.24 8.61
N ASP A 135 -1.67 7.96 8.59
CA ASP A 135 -2.61 8.43 9.62
C ASP A 135 -2.34 7.85 11.01
N LEU A 136 -1.78 6.65 11.12
CA LEU A 136 -1.49 6.03 12.40
C LEU A 136 -0.41 6.81 13.18
N PRO A 137 0.82 7.03 12.67
CA PRO A 137 1.81 7.82 13.39
C PRO A 137 1.40 9.29 13.54
N GLN A 138 0.72 9.87 12.55
CA GLN A 138 0.42 11.30 12.59
C GLN A 138 -0.77 11.63 13.49
N ILE A 139 -1.86 10.90 13.37
CA ILE A 139 -3.08 11.20 14.14
C ILE A 139 -3.04 10.55 15.52
N LEU A 140 -2.77 9.22 15.59
CA LEU A 140 -2.86 8.52 16.88
C LEU A 140 -1.63 8.71 17.77
N ARG A 141 -0.43 8.75 17.20
CA ARG A 141 0.80 8.85 18.02
C ARG A 141 1.22 10.30 18.24
N ALA A 142 1.23 11.12 17.18
CA ALA A 142 1.63 12.53 17.28
C ALA A 142 0.49 13.49 17.64
N GLY A 143 -0.78 13.00 17.74
CA GLY A 143 -1.94 13.79 18.16
C GLY A 143 -2.36 14.87 17.16
N ARG A 144 -1.99 14.75 15.89
CA ARG A 144 -2.37 15.72 14.87
C ARG A 144 -3.85 15.65 14.55
N SER A 145 -4.45 16.80 14.28
CA SER A 145 -5.81 16.87 13.78
C SER A 145 -5.91 16.36 12.33
N SER A 146 -7.11 15.99 11.90
CA SER A 146 -7.37 15.62 10.50
C SER A 146 -7.06 16.75 9.52
N ASP A 147 -7.27 18.01 9.92
CA ASP A 147 -6.95 19.18 9.09
C ASP A 147 -5.44 19.39 8.93
N GLU A 148 -4.66 19.09 9.97
CA GLU A 148 -3.20 19.09 9.87
C GLU A 148 -2.72 17.98 8.96
N PHE A 149 -3.31 16.80 9.05
CA PHE A 149 -3.00 15.67 8.18
C PHE A 149 -3.35 15.97 6.71
N GLU A 150 -4.51 16.58 6.43
CA GLU A 150 -4.87 17.08 5.10
C GLU A 150 -3.80 18.04 4.57
N ARG A 151 -3.38 19.03 5.37
CA ARG A 151 -2.33 19.97 4.96
C ARG A 151 -0.99 19.31 4.68
N MET A 152 -0.63 18.26 5.44
CA MET A 152 0.57 17.47 5.18
C MET A 152 0.49 16.77 3.84
N ILE A 153 -0.63 16.09 3.54
CA ILE A 153 -0.86 15.42 2.26
C ILE A 153 -0.71 16.42 1.10
N ARG A 154 -1.36 17.59 1.18
CA ARG A 154 -1.28 18.61 0.12
C ARG A 154 0.14 19.14 -0.08
N ARG A 155 0.87 19.44 0.99
CA ARG A 155 2.24 19.96 0.90
C ARG A 155 3.22 18.94 0.31
N GLN A 156 3.09 17.67 0.69
CA GLN A 156 3.87 16.59 0.07
C GLN A 156 3.55 16.48 -1.41
N PHE A 157 2.26 16.45 -1.74
CA PHE A 157 1.81 16.43 -3.12
C PHE A 157 2.37 17.61 -3.94
N ASP A 158 2.26 18.84 -3.47
CA ASP A 158 2.74 20.03 -4.18
C ASP A 158 4.25 19.96 -4.49
N THR A 159 5.03 19.38 -3.57
CA THR A 159 6.47 19.20 -3.77
C THR A 159 6.73 18.14 -4.83
N LEU A 160 6.18 16.93 -4.66
CA LEU A 160 6.37 15.83 -5.58
C LEU A 160 5.79 16.12 -6.96
N TYR A 161 4.67 16.83 -7.05
CA TYR A 161 4.06 17.26 -8.32
C TYR A 161 5.00 18.19 -9.11
N ARG A 162 5.59 19.17 -8.44
CA ARG A 162 6.56 20.09 -9.05
C ARG A 162 7.83 19.36 -9.51
N GLU A 163 8.32 18.40 -8.73
CA GLU A 163 9.48 17.58 -9.07
C GLU A 163 9.16 16.57 -10.17
N GLY A 164 7.94 16.04 -10.19
CA GLY A 164 7.42 15.12 -11.17
C GLY A 164 7.44 15.62 -12.61
N ALA A 165 7.52 16.94 -12.82
CA ALA A 165 7.70 17.54 -14.14
C ALA A 165 9.02 17.12 -14.84
N LYS A 166 10.02 16.67 -14.08
CA LYS A 166 11.34 16.24 -14.61
C LYS A 166 11.48 14.72 -14.63
N SER A 167 10.93 14.04 -13.65
CA SER A 167 10.95 12.58 -13.53
C SER A 167 9.77 12.14 -12.68
N GLY A 168 9.09 11.06 -13.05
CA GLY A 168 7.93 10.57 -12.31
C GLY A 168 8.20 10.45 -10.83
N ARG A 169 7.19 10.79 -10.01
CA ARG A 169 7.21 10.61 -8.56
C ARG A 169 6.01 9.78 -8.15
N VAL A 170 6.21 8.94 -7.14
CA VAL A 170 5.15 8.16 -6.52
C VAL A 170 4.86 8.72 -5.14
N MET A 171 3.59 8.93 -4.85
CA MET A 171 3.11 9.38 -3.55
C MET A 171 2.18 8.33 -2.96
N ALA A 172 2.56 7.73 -1.86
CA ALA A 172 1.71 6.84 -1.10
C ALA A 172 1.06 7.60 0.07
N ILE A 173 -0.27 7.54 0.19
CA ILE A 173 -1.03 8.01 1.35
C ILE A 173 -1.46 6.77 2.12
N CYS A 174 -0.91 6.59 3.32
CA CYS A 174 -1.08 5.37 4.10
C CYS A 174 -2.19 5.56 5.13
N LEU A 175 -3.21 4.73 5.07
CA LEU A 175 -4.45 4.94 5.80
C LEU A 175 -4.92 3.67 6.51
N HIS A 176 -5.54 3.87 7.68
CA HIS A 176 -6.21 2.85 8.43
C HIS A 176 -7.70 3.19 8.54
N PRO A 177 -8.63 2.32 8.08
CA PRO A 177 -10.06 2.64 8.07
C PRO A 177 -10.62 3.08 9.42
N PHE A 178 -10.14 2.49 10.51
CA PHE A 178 -10.56 2.83 11.88
C PHE A 178 -9.99 4.17 12.40
N ILE A 179 -9.04 4.80 11.67
CA ILE A 179 -8.47 6.10 12.02
C ILE A 179 -9.09 7.20 11.18
N ILE A 180 -8.79 7.23 9.87
CA ILE A 180 -9.26 8.29 8.99
C ILE A 180 -10.69 8.09 8.53
N GLY A 181 -11.21 6.86 8.53
CA GLY A 181 -12.53 6.51 8.03
C GLY A 181 -13.70 6.91 8.95
N VAL A 182 -13.43 7.49 10.11
CA VAL A 182 -14.47 7.94 11.05
C VAL A 182 -15.13 9.25 10.60
N PRO A 183 -16.41 9.51 10.93
CA PRO A 183 -17.19 10.63 10.39
C PRO A 183 -16.55 12.01 10.56
N HIS A 184 -15.87 12.26 11.67
CA HIS A 184 -15.25 13.58 11.94
C HIS A 184 -13.89 13.79 11.28
N ARG A 185 -13.33 12.77 10.59
CA ARG A 185 -12.01 12.82 9.94
C ARG A 185 -12.06 12.62 8.43
N ILE A 186 -12.99 11.78 7.95
CA ILE A 186 -13.04 11.38 6.54
C ILE A 186 -13.15 12.57 5.58
N GLY A 187 -13.78 13.68 6.01
CA GLY A 187 -13.92 14.89 5.20
C GLY A 187 -12.59 15.55 4.84
N ALA A 188 -11.62 15.54 5.75
CA ALA A 188 -10.28 16.07 5.49
C ALA A 188 -9.55 15.25 4.41
N PHE A 189 -9.63 13.93 4.49
CA PHE A 189 -9.07 13.06 3.47
C PHE A 189 -9.76 13.22 2.11
N ASP A 190 -11.09 13.29 2.08
CA ASP A 190 -11.88 13.55 0.86
C ASP A 190 -11.46 14.86 0.19
N SER A 191 -11.23 15.91 0.98
CA SER A 191 -10.73 17.21 0.55
C SER A 191 -9.32 17.13 -0.06
N ALA A 192 -8.41 16.39 0.57
CA ALA A 192 -7.07 16.18 0.04
C ALA A 192 -7.10 15.43 -1.30
N LEU A 193 -7.89 14.35 -1.41
CA LEU A 193 -8.03 13.62 -2.66
C LEU A 193 -8.64 14.49 -3.77
N ALA A 194 -9.69 15.25 -3.46
CA ALA A 194 -10.30 16.19 -4.42
C ALA A 194 -9.30 17.22 -4.94
N TYR A 195 -8.36 17.65 -4.11
CA TYR A 195 -7.28 18.56 -4.52
C TYR A 195 -6.31 17.87 -5.49
N ILE A 196 -5.88 16.66 -5.17
CA ILE A 196 -4.87 15.90 -5.92
C ILE A 196 -5.40 15.51 -7.31
N VAL A 197 -6.58 14.88 -7.36
CA VAL A 197 -7.10 14.30 -8.62
C VAL A 197 -7.52 15.35 -9.66
N ARG A 198 -7.58 16.62 -9.30
CA ARG A 198 -7.87 17.72 -10.22
C ARG A 198 -6.62 18.21 -10.96
N GLN A 199 -5.44 17.83 -10.52
CA GLN A 199 -4.21 18.29 -11.14
C GLN A 199 -3.93 17.48 -12.42
N GLU A 200 -3.54 18.20 -13.48
CA GLU A 200 -3.19 17.56 -14.76
C GLU A 200 -1.94 16.66 -14.59
N GLY A 201 -1.92 15.51 -15.28
CA GLY A 201 -0.79 14.59 -15.22
C GLY A 201 -0.73 13.71 -13.97
N VAL A 202 -1.69 13.84 -13.05
CA VAL A 202 -1.83 12.92 -11.91
C VAL A 202 -2.47 11.62 -12.36
N TRP A 203 -1.83 10.52 -12.04
CA TRP A 203 -2.30 9.17 -12.34
C TRP A 203 -2.59 8.40 -11.04
N PRO A 204 -3.86 8.31 -10.61
CA PRO A 204 -4.24 7.44 -9.51
C PRO A 204 -4.11 5.97 -9.94
N ALA A 205 -3.17 5.27 -9.34
CA ALA A 205 -2.81 3.90 -9.72
C ALA A 205 -2.68 2.99 -8.50
N THR A 206 -2.81 1.68 -8.73
CA THR A 206 -2.47 0.65 -7.75
C THR A 206 -0.97 0.37 -7.75
N GLY A 207 -0.46 -0.29 -6.72
CA GLY A 207 0.96 -0.64 -6.64
C GLY A 207 1.42 -1.46 -7.84
N SER A 208 0.65 -2.46 -8.26
CA SER A 208 0.98 -3.27 -9.45
C SER A 208 1.05 -2.44 -10.73
N GLU A 209 0.12 -1.50 -10.93
CA GLU A 209 0.14 -0.64 -12.12
C GLU A 209 1.38 0.26 -12.16
N ILE A 210 1.78 0.79 -11.00
CA ILE A 210 3.00 1.61 -10.87
C ILE A 210 4.23 0.77 -11.23
N ILE A 211 4.34 -0.43 -10.69
CA ILE A 211 5.48 -1.33 -10.94
C ILE A 211 5.52 -1.80 -12.41
N GLU A 212 4.37 -2.12 -13.01
CA GLU A 212 4.29 -2.46 -14.42
C GLU A 212 4.77 -1.31 -15.32
N HIS A 213 4.33 -0.09 -15.02
CA HIS A 213 4.77 1.10 -15.74
C HIS A 213 6.29 1.33 -15.58
N TYR A 214 6.79 1.21 -14.35
CA TYR A 214 8.22 1.35 -14.07
C TYR A 214 9.06 0.33 -14.84
N LEU A 215 8.68 -0.94 -14.84
CA LEU A 215 9.38 -1.99 -15.56
C LEU A 215 9.31 -1.79 -17.09
N ALA A 216 8.17 -1.31 -17.61
CA ALA A 216 7.98 -1.01 -19.02
C ALA A 216 8.82 0.20 -19.49
N SER A 217 9.25 1.08 -18.59
CA SER A 217 10.11 2.23 -18.91
C SER A 217 11.58 1.87 -19.18
N GLY A 218 11.93 0.57 -19.15
CA GLY A 218 13.27 0.09 -19.40
C GLY A 218 14.18 0.07 -18.17
N ALA A 219 13.60 -0.01 -16.99
CA ALA A 219 14.35 -0.12 -15.74
C ALA A 219 15.27 -1.35 -15.74
N THR A 220 16.54 -1.12 -15.48
CA THR A 220 17.60 -2.14 -15.35
C THR A 220 18.29 -1.98 -14.01
N PHE A 221 19.01 -3.04 -13.56
CA PHE A 221 19.91 -2.94 -12.39
C PHE A 221 21.01 -1.93 -12.64
#